data_3bb11f6fd33c426f1233e16acd9b3c93
#
_entry.id   3bb11f6fd33c426f1233e16acd9b3c93
#
_cell.length_a   1.000
_cell.length_b   1.000
_cell.length_c   1.000
_cell.angle_alpha   90.00
_cell.angle_beta   90.00
_cell.angle_gamma   90.00
#
_symmetry.space_group_name_H-M   'P 1'
#
loop_
_entity.id
_entity.type
_entity.pdbx_description
1 polymer ?
#
loop_
_entity_poly.entity_id
_entity_poly.type
_entity_poly.pdbx_seq_one_letter_code
_entity_poly.pdbx_strand_id
1 'polypeptide(L)'
;KFADIRPMRSFREVAAEYGAAPETVYMETKKLTWDWQQMFRKYIPFQEIASLDHVLTDLRAVKSAYEIEMMERSGKIHETVLAVIAPQLIVPGISETQLAVGIYNEMLSRGSYGIVRFNLPLGEEVIGIAAFGKSGLERCAFDGPGGTPGTCIALQSIGNAFRKLQPNQLVYLDIPCGLDGYNTDKTVTYYQGDINKDPNKDVIRDA
;
A
#
# COMPACT_ATOMS: atom_id res chain seq x y z
N LYS A 1 16.67 19.41 8.65
CA LYS A 1 17.85 18.52 8.51
C LYS A 1 18.39 18.24 9.91
N PHE A 2 18.57 16.97 10.26
CA PHE A 2 19.27 16.60 11.49
C PHE A 2 20.76 16.91 11.33
N ALA A 3 21.33 17.57 12.33
CA ALA A 3 22.73 18.02 12.29
C ALA A 3 23.71 16.89 12.67
N ASP A 4 23.24 15.90 13.42
CA ASP A 4 24.06 14.80 13.92
C ASP A 4 23.37 13.45 13.62
N ILE A 5 23.76 12.85 12.49
CA ILE A 5 23.33 11.52 12.08
C ILE A 5 24.55 10.60 12.13
N ARG A 6 24.50 9.60 13.00
CA ARG A 6 25.59 8.64 13.19
C ARG A 6 25.17 7.23 12.78
N PRO A 7 26.07 6.46 12.17
CA PRO A 7 25.78 5.06 11.90
C PRO A 7 25.70 4.28 13.20
N MET A 8 24.59 3.58 13.43
CA MET A 8 24.43 2.67 14.55
C MET A 8 24.95 1.29 14.17
N ARG A 9 26.03 0.84 14.79
CA ARG A 9 26.60 -0.52 14.62
C ARG A 9 26.04 -1.51 15.63
N SER A 10 25.77 -1.05 16.85
CA SER A 10 25.20 -1.88 17.91
C SER A 10 24.49 -1.04 18.97
N PHE A 11 23.50 -1.62 19.65
CA PHE A 11 22.86 -0.99 20.81
C PHE A 11 23.83 -0.75 21.97
N ARG A 12 24.95 -1.51 22.06
CA ARG A 12 25.98 -1.32 23.07
C ARG A 12 26.69 0.04 22.90
N GLU A 13 26.99 0.42 21.67
CA GLU A 13 27.62 1.72 21.37
C GLU A 13 26.68 2.87 21.73
N VAL A 14 25.39 2.76 21.37
CA VAL A 14 24.37 3.75 21.71
C VAL A 14 24.23 3.86 23.23
N ALA A 15 24.15 2.74 23.94
CA ALA A 15 24.03 2.74 25.40
C ALA A 15 25.24 3.38 26.10
N ALA A 16 26.45 3.16 25.58
CA ALA A 16 27.68 3.76 26.12
C ALA A 16 27.71 5.28 25.96
N GLU A 17 27.14 5.81 24.86
CA GLU A 17 27.05 7.27 24.65
C GLU A 17 25.93 7.92 25.49
N TYR A 18 24.84 7.20 25.77
CA TYR A 18 23.69 7.75 26.52
C TYR A 18 23.95 7.92 28.01
N GLY A 19 24.88 7.14 28.57
CA GLY A 19 25.28 7.23 29.98
C GLY A 19 24.27 6.63 30.93
N ALA A 20 23.33 7.42 31.46
CA ALA A 20 22.32 6.94 32.42
C ALA A 20 21.10 6.35 31.70
N ALA A 21 20.62 5.19 32.20
CA ALA A 21 19.40 4.60 31.68
C ALA A 21 18.16 5.45 32.06
N PRO A 22 17.25 5.74 31.11
CA PRO A 22 16.02 6.45 31.41
C PRO A 22 15.07 5.56 32.23
N GLU A 23 14.26 6.16 33.08
CA GLU A 23 13.20 5.45 33.80
C GLU A 23 12.12 4.95 32.82
N THR A 24 11.64 5.82 31.96
CA THR A 24 10.61 5.53 30.95
C THR A 24 11.15 5.74 29.54
N VAL A 25 10.90 4.79 28.66
CA VAL A 25 11.18 4.90 27.22
C VAL A 25 9.88 4.94 26.44
N TYR A 26 9.76 5.92 25.54
CA TYR A 26 8.59 6.09 24.66
C TYR A 26 8.87 5.41 23.31
N MET A 27 8.00 4.50 22.88
CA MET A 27 8.19 3.69 21.68
C MET A 27 6.91 3.53 20.86
N GLU A 28 7.05 3.22 19.56
CA GLU A 28 5.93 2.76 18.72
C GLU A 28 5.56 1.30 19.09
N THR A 29 4.74 1.13 20.12
CA THR A 29 4.47 -0.17 20.75
C THR A 29 3.73 -1.14 19.82
N LYS A 30 2.95 -0.66 18.86
CA LYS A 30 2.27 -1.48 17.85
C LYS A 30 3.23 -2.18 16.88
N LYS A 31 4.45 -1.65 16.72
CA LYS A 31 5.48 -2.18 15.81
C LYS A 31 6.61 -2.91 16.52
N LEU A 32 6.71 -2.72 17.84
CA LEU A 32 7.79 -3.27 18.63
C LEU A 32 7.55 -4.75 18.91
N THR A 33 8.37 -5.63 18.33
CA THR A 33 8.31 -7.06 18.66
C THR A 33 8.87 -7.34 20.05
N TRP A 34 8.46 -8.46 20.65
CA TRP A 34 8.97 -8.91 21.94
C TRP A 34 10.49 -9.05 21.96
N ASP A 35 11.07 -9.63 20.92
CA ASP A 35 12.52 -9.82 20.80
C ASP A 35 13.29 -8.50 20.74
N TRP A 36 12.78 -7.52 20.01
CA TRP A 36 13.32 -6.16 19.98
C TRP A 36 13.28 -5.51 21.36
N GLN A 37 12.19 -5.65 22.09
CA GLN A 37 12.04 -5.13 23.44
C GLN A 37 13.07 -5.75 24.39
N GLN A 38 13.24 -7.08 24.33
CA GLN A 38 14.24 -7.78 25.16
C GLN A 38 15.67 -7.35 24.81
N MET A 39 15.97 -7.22 23.53
CA MET A 39 17.27 -6.76 23.06
C MET A 39 17.56 -5.32 23.50
N PHE A 40 16.56 -4.44 23.44
CA PHE A 40 16.70 -3.05 23.92
C PHE A 40 17.00 -3.03 25.42
N ARG A 41 16.22 -3.73 26.24
CA ARG A 41 16.40 -3.80 27.71
C ARG A 41 17.77 -4.35 28.12
N LYS A 42 18.35 -5.23 27.34
CA LYS A 42 19.68 -5.80 27.60
C LYS A 42 20.79 -4.73 27.61
N TYR A 43 20.67 -3.70 26.79
CA TYR A 43 21.69 -2.68 26.62
C TYR A 43 21.30 -1.34 27.24
N ILE A 44 20.02 -1.02 27.26
CA ILE A 44 19.45 0.19 27.84
C ILE A 44 18.42 -0.25 28.88
N PRO A 45 18.82 -0.44 30.14
CA PRO A 45 17.91 -0.90 31.19
C PRO A 45 16.96 0.22 31.59
N PHE A 46 15.75 0.17 31.09
CA PHE A 46 14.65 1.06 31.46
C PHE A 46 13.60 0.29 32.28
N GLN A 47 12.81 1.00 33.09
CA GLN A 47 11.78 0.38 33.92
C GLN A 47 10.47 0.23 33.16
N GLU A 48 10.05 1.30 32.45
CA GLU A 48 8.75 1.36 31.79
C GLU A 48 8.87 1.65 30.29
N ILE A 49 7.86 1.16 29.53
CA ILE A 49 7.60 1.53 28.14
C ILE A 49 6.27 2.26 28.09
N ALA A 50 6.27 3.46 27.53
CA ALA A 50 5.07 4.20 27.18
C ALA A 50 4.88 4.25 25.66
N SER A 51 3.62 4.26 25.22
CA SER A 51 3.30 4.29 23.78
C SER A 51 3.41 5.70 23.19
N LEU A 52 4.07 5.80 22.03
CA LEU A 52 4.07 6.98 21.17
C LEU A 52 3.09 6.86 19.99
N ASP A 53 2.39 5.73 19.86
CA ASP A 53 1.62 5.41 18.64
C ASP A 53 0.63 6.50 18.25
N HIS A 54 -0.17 6.99 19.20
CA HIS A 54 -1.16 8.04 18.93
C HIS A 54 -0.52 9.40 18.62
N VAL A 55 0.52 9.78 19.35
CA VAL A 55 1.24 11.05 19.13
C VAL A 55 1.84 11.09 17.73
N LEU A 56 2.45 9.98 17.28
CA LEU A 56 3.02 9.90 15.95
C LEU A 56 1.94 9.84 14.86
N THR A 57 0.79 9.22 15.14
CA THR A 57 -0.35 9.22 14.22
C THR A 57 -0.87 10.65 14.02
N ASP A 58 -1.07 11.40 15.10
CA ASP A 58 -1.55 12.79 15.04
C ASP A 58 -0.53 13.70 14.35
N LEU A 59 0.76 13.52 14.65
CA LEU A 59 1.83 14.28 14.00
C LEU A 59 1.88 14.02 12.48
N ARG A 60 1.67 12.79 12.05
CA ARG A 60 1.65 12.39 10.64
C ARG A 60 0.35 12.74 9.91
N ALA A 61 -0.74 13.03 10.64
CA ALA A 61 -2.03 13.38 10.06
C ALA A 61 -1.96 14.69 9.26
N VAL A 62 -1.22 15.68 9.76
CA VAL A 62 -1.01 16.96 9.09
C VAL A 62 0.32 16.92 8.33
N LYS A 63 0.24 16.94 7.01
CA LYS A 63 1.40 16.84 6.12
C LYS A 63 2.07 18.19 5.93
N SER A 64 3.40 18.19 5.89
CA SER A 64 4.21 19.34 5.50
C SER A 64 4.09 19.60 3.98
N ALA A 65 4.54 20.78 3.53
CA ALA A 65 4.56 21.10 2.11
C ALA A 65 5.38 20.11 1.27
N TYR A 66 6.51 19.62 1.80
CA TYR A 66 7.32 18.58 1.15
C TYR A 66 6.56 17.26 0.99
N GLU A 67 5.88 16.82 2.05
CA GLU A 67 5.10 15.58 2.02
C GLU A 67 3.94 15.67 1.01
N ILE A 68 3.26 16.82 0.99
CA ILE A 68 2.19 17.09 0.00
C ILE A 68 2.76 17.04 -1.42
N GLU A 69 3.92 17.67 -1.67
CA GLU A 69 4.57 17.62 -3.00
C GLU A 69 4.84 16.16 -3.43
N MET A 70 5.35 15.31 -2.55
CA MET A 70 5.61 13.90 -2.88
C MET A 70 4.31 13.13 -3.15
N MET A 71 3.25 13.41 -2.39
CA MET A 71 1.92 12.82 -2.63
C MET A 71 1.30 13.29 -3.95
N GLU A 72 1.44 14.57 -4.30
CA GLU A 72 0.98 15.10 -5.59
C GLU A 72 1.73 14.48 -6.77
N ARG A 73 3.03 14.28 -6.65
CA ARG A 73 3.85 13.60 -7.67
C ARG A 73 3.43 12.13 -7.81
N SER A 74 3.19 11.43 -6.71
CA SER A 74 2.61 10.08 -6.71
C SER A 74 1.24 10.06 -7.38
N GLY A 75 0.37 11.03 -7.07
CA GLY A 75 -0.94 11.20 -7.69
C GLY A 75 -0.89 11.40 -9.21
N LYS A 76 0.11 12.12 -9.73
CA LYS A 76 0.33 12.27 -11.17
C LYS A 76 0.72 10.98 -11.88
N ILE A 77 1.50 10.12 -11.20
CA ILE A 77 1.78 8.76 -11.70
C ILE A 77 0.49 7.96 -11.77
N HIS A 78 -0.32 7.97 -10.71
CA HIS A 78 -1.65 7.36 -10.69
C HIS A 78 -2.54 7.82 -11.84
N GLU A 79 -2.68 9.13 -12.01
CA GLU A 79 -3.50 9.71 -13.07
C GLU A 79 -3.05 9.21 -14.45
N THR A 80 -1.76 9.27 -14.73
CA THR A 80 -1.21 8.83 -16.02
C THR A 80 -1.47 7.33 -16.23
N VAL A 81 -1.17 6.50 -15.24
CA VAL A 81 -1.26 5.05 -15.39
C VAL A 81 -2.71 4.58 -15.41
N LEU A 82 -3.54 5.06 -14.51
CA LEU A 82 -4.93 4.60 -14.43
C LEU A 82 -5.83 5.27 -15.46
N ALA A 83 -5.69 6.57 -15.75
CA ALA A 83 -6.58 7.23 -16.70
C ALA A 83 -6.19 6.99 -18.18
N VAL A 84 -4.90 6.81 -18.49
CA VAL A 84 -4.43 6.73 -19.88
C VAL A 84 -3.94 5.35 -20.27
N ILE A 85 -3.17 4.68 -19.43
CA ILE A 85 -2.49 3.43 -19.80
C ILE A 85 -3.35 2.20 -19.49
N ALA A 86 -3.96 2.13 -18.31
CA ALA A 86 -4.79 0.99 -17.93
C ALA A 86 -5.91 0.70 -18.93
N PRO A 87 -6.64 1.70 -19.50
CA PRO A 87 -7.63 1.45 -20.56
C PRO A 87 -7.05 0.75 -21.80
N GLN A 88 -5.78 0.98 -22.13
CA GLN A 88 -5.12 0.34 -23.27
C GLN A 88 -4.72 -1.11 -22.98
N LEU A 89 -4.47 -1.43 -21.70
CA LEU A 89 -4.15 -2.78 -21.23
C LEU A 89 -5.41 -3.65 -21.02
N ILE A 90 -6.57 -3.02 -20.83
CA ILE A 90 -7.85 -3.70 -20.59
C ILE A 90 -8.38 -4.24 -21.93
N VAL A 91 -7.87 -5.39 -22.34
CA VAL A 91 -8.27 -6.07 -23.57
C VAL A 91 -8.84 -7.46 -23.29
N PRO A 92 -9.85 -7.94 -24.06
CA PRO A 92 -10.42 -9.27 -23.87
C PRO A 92 -9.33 -10.36 -23.88
N GLY A 93 -9.42 -11.30 -22.95
CA GLY A 93 -8.48 -12.42 -22.83
C GLY A 93 -7.25 -12.15 -21.97
N ILE A 94 -6.98 -10.90 -21.55
CA ILE A 94 -5.96 -10.64 -20.54
C ILE A 94 -6.37 -11.27 -19.20
N SER A 95 -5.42 -11.72 -18.38
CA SER A 95 -5.74 -12.18 -17.03
C SER A 95 -5.64 -11.04 -16.01
N GLU A 96 -6.28 -11.21 -14.83
CA GLU A 96 -6.16 -10.26 -13.73
C GLU A 96 -4.70 -10.03 -13.37
N THR A 97 -3.90 -11.09 -13.24
CA THR A 97 -2.46 -10.97 -12.95
C THR A 97 -1.70 -10.24 -14.06
N GLN A 98 -1.99 -10.52 -15.33
CA GLN A 98 -1.31 -9.85 -16.46
C GLN A 98 -1.62 -8.34 -16.46
N LEU A 99 -2.87 -7.96 -16.19
CA LEU A 99 -3.25 -6.55 -16.09
C LEU A 99 -2.55 -5.87 -14.90
N ALA A 100 -2.59 -6.48 -13.72
CA ALA A 100 -1.94 -5.97 -12.52
C ALA A 100 -0.43 -5.76 -12.74
N VAL A 101 0.26 -6.76 -13.32
CA VAL A 101 1.70 -6.67 -13.61
C VAL A 101 1.99 -5.59 -14.66
N GLY A 102 1.16 -5.45 -15.68
CA GLY A 102 1.28 -4.39 -16.68
C GLY A 102 1.20 -3.00 -16.05
N ILE A 103 0.20 -2.78 -15.20
CA ILE A 103 0.03 -1.52 -14.44
C ILE A 103 1.22 -1.28 -13.51
N TYR A 104 1.66 -2.30 -12.78
CA TYR A 104 2.80 -2.22 -11.88
C TYR A 104 4.09 -1.83 -12.60
N ASN A 105 4.37 -2.45 -13.74
CA ASN A 105 5.52 -2.10 -14.57
C ASN A 105 5.50 -0.64 -15.00
N GLU A 106 4.33 -0.13 -15.39
CA GLU A 106 4.17 1.26 -15.79
C GLU A 106 4.38 2.24 -14.61
N MET A 107 3.92 1.88 -13.42
CA MET A 107 4.16 2.67 -12.21
C MET A 107 5.63 2.70 -11.81
N LEU A 108 6.30 1.54 -11.80
CA LEU A 108 7.74 1.45 -11.49
C LEU A 108 8.59 2.25 -12.48
N SER A 109 8.29 2.16 -13.79
CA SER A 109 9.03 2.90 -14.83
C SER A 109 8.90 4.41 -14.68
N ARG A 110 7.91 4.89 -13.92
CA ARG A 110 7.67 6.32 -13.62
C ARG A 110 8.17 6.73 -12.24
N GLY A 111 8.83 5.83 -11.51
CA GLY A 111 9.48 6.14 -10.25
C GLY A 111 8.70 5.74 -8.98
N SER A 112 7.56 5.04 -9.11
CA SER A 112 6.96 4.41 -7.94
C SER A 112 7.91 3.36 -7.37
N TYR A 113 8.01 3.26 -6.04
CA TYR A 113 8.83 2.24 -5.41
C TYR A 113 8.12 0.88 -5.25
N GLY A 114 6.85 0.80 -5.66
CA GLY A 114 6.17 -0.45 -5.96
C GLY A 114 5.70 -1.29 -4.77
N ILE A 115 5.75 -0.76 -3.55
CA ILE A 115 5.28 -1.47 -2.37
C ILE A 115 4.59 -0.50 -1.42
N VAL A 116 3.51 -0.92 -0.78
CA VAL A 116 2.85 -0.16 0.28
C VAL A 116 2.98 -0.90 1.59
N ARG A 117 3.28 -0.15 2.65
CA ARG A 117 3.37 -0.66 4.01
C ARG A 117 2.27 -0.08 4.85
N PHE A 118 1.42 -0.96 5.34
CA PHE A 118 0.37 -0.61 6.28
C PHE A 118 0.89 -0.52 7.71
N ASN A 119 0.17 0.19 8.57
CA ASN A 119 0.49 0.27 9.99
C ASN A 119 0.07 -0.99 10.76
N LEU A 120 0.26 -2.16 10.15
CA LEU A 120 0.00 -3.48 10.69
C LEU A 120 1.29 -4.31 10.64
N PRO A 121 1.52 -5.21 11.60
CA PRO A 121 2.61 -6.17 11.51
C PRO A 121 2.53 -6.99 10.21
N LEU A 122 3.61 -7.02 9.45
CA LEU A 122 3.71 -7.72 8.16
C LEU A 122 2.70 -7.23 7.08
N GLY A 123 2.10 -6.06 7.28
CA GLY A 123 1.17 -5.45 6.34
C GLY A 123 1.92 -4.78 5.19
N GLU A 124 2.33 -5.55 4.20
CA GLU A 124 2.91 -5.04 2.96
C GLU A 124 2.07 -5.52 1.77
N GLU A 125 1.83 -4.64 0.82
CA GLU A 125 1.12 -4.94 -0.41
C GLU A 125 1.95 -4.52 -1.62
N VAL A 126 2.02 -5.42 -2.59
CA VAL A 126 2.68 -5.20 -3.87
C VAL A 126 1.62 -5.19 -4.96
N ILE A 127 1.61 -4.19 -5.83
CA ILE A 127 0.69 -4.02 -6.96
C ILE A 127 -0.72 -3.56 -6.56
N GLY A 128 -1.33 -4.09 -5.50
CA GLY A 128 -2.75 -3.91 -5.19
C GLY A 128 -3.66 -4.99 -5.82
N ILE A 129 -4.89 -4.62 -6.19
CA ILE A 129 -5.94 -5.54 -6.63
C ILE A 129 -6.32 -5.25 -8.08
N ALA A 130 -6.38 -6.30 -8.91
CA ALA A 130 -7.08 -6.31 -10.19
C ALA A 130 -8.10 -7.45 -10.21
N ALA A 131 -9.38 -7.12 -10.41
CA ALA A 131 -10.46 -8.09 -10.39
C ALA A 131 -11.46 -7.87 -11.54
N PHE A 132 -11.98 -8.95 -12.12
CA PHE A 132 -12.91 -8.91 -13.24
C PHE A 132 -14.31 -9.39 -12.87
N GLY A 133 -15.31 -8.54 -13.05
CA GLY A 133 -16.70 -8.86 -12.79
C GLY A 133 -16.93 -9.40 -11.37
N LYS A 134 -17.43 -10.64 -11.27
CA LYS A 134 -17.78 -11.25 -9.96
C LYS A 134 -16.60 -11.43 -9.00
N SER A 135 -15.37 -11.50 -9.49
CA SER A 135 -14.21 -11.63 -8.60
C SER A 135 -14.02 -10.41 -7.70
N GLY A 136 -14.40 -9.22 -8.17
CA GLY A 136 -14.38 -8.01 -7.36
C GLY A 136 -15.38 -7.99 -6.20
N LEU A 137 -16.30 -8.97 -6.14
CA LEU A 137 -17.29 -9.13 -5.07
C LEU A 137 -16.92 -10.24 -4.07
N GLU A 138 -15.85 -10.97 -4.32
CA GLU A 138 -15.40 -12.03 -3.42
C GLU A 138 -14.71 -11.43 -2.20
N ARG A 139 -14.92 -12.03 -1.03
CA ARG A 139 -14.30 -11.57 0.20
C ARG A 139 -12.80 -11.80 0.16
N CYS A 140 -12.04 -10.82 0.64
CA CYS A 140 -10.61 -10.93 0.86
C CYS A 140 -10.26 -10.51 2.31
N ALA A 141 -8.99 -10.68 2.69
CA ALA A 141 -8.50 -10.28 4.01
C ALA A 141 -8.34 -8.75 4.14
N PHE A 142 -8.44 -8.03 3.04
CA PHE A 142 -8.28 -6.59 2.98
C PHE A 142 -9.65 -5.90 3.13
N ASP A 143 -9.71 -4.87 3.98
CA ASP A 143 -10.90 -4.04 4.19
C ASP A 143 -10.87 -2.86 3.21
N GLY A 144 -11.37 -3.09 2.01
CA GLY A 144 -11.40 -2.12 0.93
C GLY A 144 -12.76 -2.05 0.25
N PRO A 145 -12.94 -1.15 -0.74
CA PRO A 145 -14.22 -0.94 -1.42
C PRO A 145 -14.63 -2.10 -2.33
N GLY A 146 -13.73 -3.03 -2.63
CA GLY A 146 -13.99 -4.25 -3.39
C GLY A 146 -13.22 -5.42 -2.83
N GLY A 147 -13.28 -6.56 -3.51
CA GLY A 147 -12.59 -7.76 -3.09
C GLY A 147 -11.88 -8.48 -4.22
N THR A 148 -11.26 -9.59 -3.89
CA THR A 148 -10.64 -10.49 -4.84
C THR A 148 -10.32 -11.83 -4.17
N PRO A 149 -10.42 -12.97 -4.87
CA PRO A 149 -9.83 -14.21 -4.39
C PRO A 149 -8.30 -14.18 -4.44
N GLY A 150 -7.72 -13.17 -5.12
CA GLY A 150 -6.29 -12.97 -5.27
C GLY A 150 -5.60 -14.05 -6.09
N THR A 151 -4.28 -14.09 -5.96
CA THR A 151 -3.44 -15.10 -6.63
C THR A 151 -3.64 -16.48 -6.01
N CYS A 152 -3.75 -16.55 -4.70
CA CYS A 152 -4.03 -17.77 -3.93
C CYS A 152 -4.51 -17.40 -2.51
N ILE A 153 -4.91 -18.41 -1.71
CA ILE A 153 -5.38 -18.21 -0.34
C ILE A 153 -4.34 -17.49 0.55
N ALA A 154 -3.05 -17.71 0.29
CA ALA A 154 -1.97 -17.08 1.05
C ALA A 154 -1.67 -15.64 0.60
N LEU A 155 -2.12 -15.24 -0.60
CA LEU A 155 -1.93 -13.91 -1.17
C LEU A 155 -3.21 -13.47 -1.88
N GLN A 156 -4.05 -12.75 -1.15
CA GLN A 156 -5.35 -12.28 -1.63
C GLN A 156 -5.26 -10.88 -2.27
N SER A 157 -4.18 -10.62 -2.97
CA SER A 157 -3.97 -9.41 -3.78
C SER A 157 -3.53 -9.80 -5.19
N ILE A 158 -3.18 -8.81 -6.02
CA ILE A 158 -2.74 -8.94 -7.40
C ILE A 158 -3.90 -9.35 -8.31
N GLY A 159 -4.38 -10.58 -8.21
CA GLY A 159 -5.41 -11.16 -9.06
C GLY A 159 -5.04 -12.56 -9.55
N ASN A 160 -5.98 -13.24 -10.21
CA ASN A 160 -5.85 -14.62 -10.64
C ASN A 160 -5.25 -14.73 -12.06
N ALA A 161 -4.22 -15.57 -12.21
CA ALA A 161 -3.53 -15.77 -13.51
C ALA A 161 -4.39 -16.48 -14.57
N PHE A 162 -5.41 -17.22 -14.15
CA PHE A 162 -6.25 -18.03 -15.04
C PHE A 162 -7.59 -17.38 -15.36
N ARG A 163 -8.02 -16.39 -14.57
CA ARG A 163 -9.25 -15.63 -14.83
C ARG A 163 -8.98 -14.64 -15.96
N LYS A 164 -9.69 -14.82 -17.07
CA LYS A 164 -9.54 -14.01 -18.28
C LYS A 164 -10.70 -13.03 -18.41
N LEU A 165 -10.37 -11.79 -18.76
CA LEU A 165 -11.37 -10.76 -19.05
C LEU A 165 -12.24 -11.17 -20.23
N GLN A 166 -13.55 -11.16 -19.98
CA GLN A 166 -14.56 -11.43 -21.01
C GLN A 166 -15.13 -10.11 -21.56
N PRO A 167 -15.68 -10.10 -22.76
CA PRO A 167 -16.44 -8.96 -23.26
C PRO A 167 -17.59 -8.58 -22.31
N ASN A 168 -17.86 -7.28 -22.21
CA ASN A 168 -18.92 -6.70 -21.39
C ASN A 168 -18.78 -7.03 -19.90
N GLN A 169 -17.58 -6.84 -19.36
CA GLN A 169 -17.29 -7.00 -17.93
C GLN A 169 -16.76 -5.72 -17.30
N LEU A 170 -17.08 -5.54 -16.03
CA LEU A 170 -16.43 -4.57 -15.17
C LEU A 170 -15.02 -5.04 -14.83
N VAL A 171 -14.09 -4.09 -14.80
CA VAL A 171 -12.72 -4.25 -14.33
C VAL A 171 -12.53 -3.34 -13.13
N TYR A 172 -12.30 -3.92 -11.98
CA TYR A 172 -12.03 -3.24 -10.74
C TYR A 172 -10.52 -3.22 -10.49
N LEU A 173 -9.99 -2.03 -10.25
CA LEU A 173 -8.59 -1.81 -9.89
C LEU A 173 -8.54 -1.02 -8.59
N ASP A 174 -7.78 -1.53 -7.62
CA ASP A 174 -7.48 -0.85 -6.37
C ASP A 174 -5.96 -0.89 -6.21
N ILE A 175 -5.30 0.20 -6.58
CA ILE A 175 -3.87 0.21 -6.88
C ILE A 175 -3.19 1.30 -6.07
N PRO A 176 -2.26 0.96 -5.19
CA PRO A 176 -1.42 1.93 -4.51
C PRO A 176 -0.27 2.42 -5.40
N CYS A 177 0.18 3.64 -5.15
CA CYS A 177 1.39 4.21 -5.75
C CYS A 177 2.19 4.92 -4.68
N GLY A 178 3.51 4.79 -4.70
CA GLY A 178 4.36 5.42 -3.70
C GLY A 178 5.61 6.05 -4.30
N LEU A 179 5.98 7.23 -3.78
CA LEU A 179 7.18 7.98 -4.16
C LEU A 179 7.86 8.48 -2.88
N ASP A 180 9.15 8.18 -2.73
CA ASP A 180 9.99 8.62 -1.60
C ASP A 180 9.38 8.34 -0.20
N GLY A 181 8.63 7.24 -0.07
CA GLY A 181 7.99 6.84 1.19
C GLY A 181 6.59 7.41 1.42
N TYR A 182 6.06 8.21 0.48
CA TYR A 182 4.72 8.78 0.53
C TYR A 182 3.81 8.09 -0.48
N ASN A 183 2.65 7.64 -0.01
CA ASN A 183 1.74 6.84 -0.81
C ASN A 183 0.49 7.63 -1.18
N THR A 184 -0.03 7.32 -2.36
CA THR A 184 -1.41 7.56 -2.78
C THR A 184 -2.07 6.23 -3.06
N ASP A 185 -3.38 6.18 -2.90
CA ASP A 185 -4.18 5.01 -3.17
C ASP A 185 -5.39 5.40 -4.02
N LYS A 186 -5.74 4.58 -5.00
CA LYS A 186 -6.83 4.89 -5.90
C LYS A 186 -7.54 3.65 -6.40
N THR A 187 -8.83 3.61 -6.14
CA THR A 187 -9.75 2.65 -6.71
C THR A 187 -10.40 3.22 -7.97
N VAL A 188 -10.44 2.44 -9.04
CA VAL A 188 -11.09 2.81 -10.31
C VAL A 188 -11.81 1.60 -10.89
N THR A 189 -12.99 1.83 -11.44
CA THR A 189 -13.75 0.82 -12.17
C THR A 189 -13.83 1.19 -13.64
N TYR A 190 -13.58 0.22 -14.52
CA TYR A 190 -13.73 0.35 -15.97
C TYR A 190 -14.77 -0.65 -16.48
N TYR A 191 -15.35 -0.33 -17.60
CA TYR A 191 -16.21 -1.27 -18.33
C TYR A 191 -15.52 -1.66 -19.65
N GLN A 192 -15.31 -2.95 -19.83
CA GLN A 192 -14.77 -3.48 -21.09
C GLN A 192 -15.92 -3.79 -22.03
N GLY A 193 -16.10 -2.99 -23.06
CA GLY A 193 -17.16 -3.14 -24.05
C GLY A 193 -17.93 -1.84 -24.31
N ASP A 194 -19.06 -1.95 -24.98
CA ASP A 194 -19.96 -0.84 -25.23
C ASP A 194 -21.03 -0.76 -24.14
N ILE A 195 -20.84 0.08 -23.17
CA ILE A 195 -21.74 0.24 -22.02
C ILE A 195 -23.19 0.55 -22.44
N ASN A 196 -23.40 1.19 -23.61
CA ASN A 196 -24.73 1.52 -24.10
C ASN A 196 -25.57 0.29 -24.46
N LYS A 197 -24.89 -0.84 -24.71
CA LYS A 197 -25.50 -2.12 -25.01
C LYS A 197 -25.75 -3.00 -23.78
N ASP A 198 -25.22 -2.60 -22.62
CA ASP A 198 -25.45 -3.34 -21.37
C ASP A 198 -26.87 -3.07 -20.84
N PRO A 199 -27.62 -4.12 -20.45
CA PRO A 199 -28.95 -3.95 -19.87
C PRO A 199 -28.93 -3.18 -18.53
N ASN A 200 -27.82 -3.15 -17.81
CA ASN A 200 -27.63 -2.46 -16.54
C ASN A 200 -26.86 -1.12 -16.67
N LYS A 201 -26.79 -0.58 -17.88
CA LYS A 201 -25.96 0.61 -18.20
C LYS A 201 -26.18 1.79 -17.26
N ASP A 202 -27.42 2.02 -16.84
CA ASP A 202 -27.75 3.17 -16.00
C ASP A 202 -27.20 2.98 -14.59
N VAL A 203 -27.35 1.78 -14.01
CA VAL A 203 -26.76 1.42 -12.71
C VAL A 203 -25.22 1.49 -12.75
N ILE A 204 -24.60 1.02 -13.86
CA ILE A 204 -23.14 1.04 -14.01
C ILE A 204 -22.60 2.46 -14.13
N ARG A 205 -23.38 3.40 -14.70
CA ARG A 205 -22.97 4.79 -14.84
C ARG A 205 -23.14 5.60 -13.56
N ASP A 206 -24.09 5.21 -12.73
CA ASP A 206 -24.41 5.90 -11.48
C ASP A 206 -23.54 5.44 -10.30
N ALA A 207 -22.78 4.34 -10.47
CA ALA A 207 -21.86 3.76 -9.48
C ALA A 207 -20.45 4.36 -9.58
#